data_e3436583c7dff786f153432662c34ac3
#
_entry.id   e3436583c7dff786f153432662c34ac3
#
_cell.length_a   1.000
_cell.length_b   1.000
_cell.length_c   1.000
_cell.angle_alpha   90.00
_cell.angle_beta   90.00
_cell.angle_gamma   90.00
#
_symmetry.space_group_name_H-M   'P 1'
#
loop_
_entity.id
_entity.type
_entity.pdbx_description
1 polymer ?
#
loop_
_entity_poly.entity_id
_entity_poly.type
_entity_poly.pdbx_seq_one_letter_code
_entity_poly.pdbx_strand_id
1 'polypeptide(L)'
;MFGDTAEQDYETMEDMCSIITDGTHQSPKFVDEGIPFLFVSNIAGNELTYNVEKYISEETYTQLFKRTPVEIGDILLSTVGSYGHPAIVKADRKFLFQRHIAYLKPYREKVNSDYLHGALLSNDGQQQIEERVKGIAQKTLNLSEIREIRLPLPSMDRQEQFATFVQQVDKLKFEVQKSLN
;
A
#
# COMPACT_ATOMS: atom_id res chain seq x y z
N MET A 1 -21.52 8.00 -6.19
CA MET A 1 -22.35 6.96 -5.55
C MET A 1 -22.06 6.91 -4.04
N PHE A 2 -21.95 8.07 -3.38
CA PHE A 2 -21.76 8.25 -1.94
C PHE A 2 -22.81 9.25 -1.45
N GLY A 3 -24.07 8.91 -1.69
CA GLY A 3 -25.21 9.69 -1.26
C GLY A 3 -26.02 8.89 -0.27
N ASP A 4 -25.60 8.93 0.97
CA ASP A 4 -26.47 8.96 2.15
C ASP A 4 -25.59 9.27 3.35
N THR A 5 -25.75 10.47 3.93
CA THR A 5 -25.05 10.97 5.11
C THR A 5 -25.66 10.38 6.39
N ALA A 6 -25.69 9.05 6.50
CA ALA A 6 -25.54 8.42 7.81
C ALA A 6 -24.09 8.70 8.23
N GLU A 7 -23.88 9.16 9.46
CA GLU A 7 -22.54 9.37 10.02
C GLU A 7 -21.67 8.16 9.66
N GLN A 8 -20.79 8.35 8.67
CA GLN A 8 -19.80 7.32 8.35
C GLN A 8 -18.82 7.38 9.51
N ASP A 9 -18.72 6.29 10.26
CA ASP A 9 -17.72 6.17 11.30
C ASP A 9 -16.33 6.23 10.65
N TYR A 10 -15.58 7.27 11.00
CA TYR A 10 -14.20 7.41 10.59
C TYR A 10 -13.30 6.68 11.59
N GLU A 11 -12.48 5.78 11.11
CA GLU A 11 -11.50 5.09 11.92
C GLU A 11 -10.07 5.48 11.55
N THR A 12 -9.15 5.38 12.50
CA THR A 12 -7.74 5.64 12.25
C THR A 12 -7.08 4.47 11.54
N MET A 13 -6.00 4.72 10.81
CA MET A 13 -5.20 3.63 10.24
C MET A 13 -4.65 2.70 11.32
N GLU A 14 -4.39 3.21 12.53
CA GLU A 14 -3.96 2.40 13.68
C GLU A 14 -5.03 1.40 14.10
N ASP A 15 -6.31 1.79 14.07
CA ASP A 15 -7.44 0.91 14.40
C ASP A 15 -7.80 -0.07 13.27
N MET A 16 -7.38 0.23 12.03
CA MET A 16 -7.63 -0.58 10.85
C MET A 16 -6.53 -1.59 10.54
N CYS A 17 -5.31 -1.42 11.08
CA CYS A 17 -4.15 -2.24 10.75
C CYS A 17 -3.50 -2.88 11.98
N SER A 18 -3.19 -4.16 11.87
CA SER A 18 -2.45 -4.89 12.90
C SER A 18 -0.96 -4.57 12.92
N ILE A 19 -0.40 -4.15 11.77
CA ILE A 19 0.99 -3.72 11.62
C ILE A 19 1.01 -2.44 10.77
N ILE A 20 1.71 -1.42 11.30
CA ILE A 20 2.13 -0.23 10.56
C ILE A 20 3.61 -0.04 10.86
N THR A 21 4.47 -0.37 9.92
CA THR A 21 5.92 -0.27 10.03
C THR A 21 6.52 0.11 8.68
N ASP A 22 7.82 0.15 8.57
CA ASP A 22 8.53 0.44 7.32
C ASP A 22 9.49 -0.68 6.92
N GLY A 23 10.01 -0.60 5.71
CA GLY A 23 10.95 -1.57 5.18
C GLY A 23 12.34 -1.49 5.80
N THR A 24 13.31 -2.05 5.10
CA THR A 24 14.69 -2.21 5.58
C THR A 24 15.41 -0.85 5.66
N HIS A 25 15.92 -0.51 6.87
CA HIS A 25 16.61 0.76 7.13
C HIS A 25 18.03 0.79 6.57
N GLN A 26 18.74 -0.30 6.66
CA GLN A 26 20.09 -0.42 6.08
C GLN A 26 20.00 -1.14 4.75
N SER A 27 20.69 -0.63 3.74
CA SER A 27 20.78 -1.32 2.47
C SER A 27 21.39 -2.70 2.66
N PRO A 28 20.69 -3.78 2.29
CA PRO A 28 21.24 -5.11 2.37
C PRO A 28 22.37 -5.28 1.32
N LYS A 29 23.13 -6.35 1.43
CA LYS A 29 24.06 -6.74 0.36
C LYS A 29 23.26 -7.21 -0.85
N PHE A 30 23.37 -6.48 -1.94
CA PHE A 30 22.74 -6.86 -3.20
C PHE A 30 23.53 -7.93 -3.94
N VAL A 31 22.83 -8.71 -4.74
CA VAL A 31 23.34 -9.76 -5.64
C VAL A 31 22.79 -9.54 -7.04
N ASP A 32 23.37 -10.18 -8.06
CA ASP A 32 22.97 -10.00 -9.45
C ASP A 32 21.60 -10.64 -9.76
N GLU A 33 21.29 -11.74 -9.09
CA GLU A 33 20.02 -12.47 -9.22
C GLU A 33 19.52 -12.95 -7.87
N GLY A 34 18.21 -13.09 -7.69
CA GLY A 34 17.62 -13.59 -6.45
C GLY A 34 16.23 -13.03 -6.17
N ILE A 35 15.99 -12.69 -4.90
CA ILE A 35 14.72 -12.13 -4.44
C ILE A 35 14.68 -10.62 -4.71
N PRO A 36 13.61 -10.10 -5.35
CA PRO A 36 13.47 -8.68 -5.64
C PRO A 36 13.55 -7.81 -4.38
N PHE A 37 14.28 -6.69 -4.50
CA PHE A 37 14.30 -5.63 -3.49
C PHE A 37 13.66 -4.37 -4.06
N LEU A 38 12.53 -3.96 -3.48
CA LEU A 38 11.67 -2.91 -4.01
C LEU A 38 12.06 -1.53 -3.50
N PHE A 39 11.90 -0.56 -4.37
CA PHE A 39 12.05 0.87 -4.11
C PHE A 39 10.71 1.58 -4.34
N VAL A 40 10.62 2.86 -3.97
CA VAL A 40 9.39 3.66 -4.16
C VAL A 40 8.90 3.64 -5.60
N SER A 41 9.80 3.59 -6.59
CA SER A 41 9.45 3.48 -8.01
C SER A 41 8.61 2.25 -8.35
N ASN A 42 8.72 1.18 -7.56
CA ASN A 42 7.96 -0.05 -7.77
C ASN A 42 6.49 0.04 -7.34
N ILE A 43 6.10 1.12 -6.63
CA ILE A 43 4.73 1.37 -6.17
C ILE A 43 4.20 2.75 -6.56
N ALA A 44 4.99 3.60 -7.22
CA ALA A 44 4.61 4.97 -7.58
C ALA A 44 3.40 5.06 -8.54
N GLY A 45 3.06 3.99 -9.22
CA GLY A 45 1.85 3.88 -10.07
C GLY A 45 0.58 3.44 -9.35
N ASN A 46 0.59 3.38 -8.02
CA ASN A 46 -0.48 2.81 -7.18
C ASN A 46 -0.70 1.30 -7.43
N GLU A 47 0.25 0.67 -8.05
CA GLU A 47 0.32 -0.77 -8.29
C GLU A 47 1.70 -1.29 -7.94
N LEU A 48 1.76 -2.54 -7.48
CA LEU A 48 3.01 -3.19 -7.14
C LEU A 48 3.64 -3.84 -8.38
N THR A 49 4.87 -3.41 -8.71
CA THR A 49 5.66 -4.02 -9.78
C THR A 49 6.90 -4.69 -9.22
N TYR A 50 7.29 -5.81 -9.83
CA TYR A 50 8.49 -6.57 -9.46
C TYR A 50 9.62 -6.42 -10.49
N ASN A 51 9.52 -5.41 -11.35
CA ASN A 51 10.60 -5.06 -12.26
C ASN A 51 11.64 -4.26 -11.48
N VAL A 52 12.71 -4.91 -11.06
CA VAL A 52 13.74 -4.35 -10.17
C VAL A 52 15.13 -4.49 -10.77
N GLU A 53 16.02 -3.58 -10.39
CA GLU A 53 17.44 -3.66 -10.70
C GLU A 53 18.27 -4.29 -9.57
N LYS A 54 17.68 -4.48 -8.40
CA LYS A 54 18.37 -4.97 -7.20
C LYS A 54 17.71 -6.21 -6.65
N TYR A 55 18.55 -7.18 -6.32
CA TYR A 55 18.15 -8.45 -5.74
C TYR A 55 18.91 -8.71 -4.45
N ILE A 56 18.35 -9.56 -3.60
CA ILE A 56 18.96 -10.04 -2.36
C ILE A 56 18.99 -11.57 -2.35
N SER A 57 19.89 -12.12 -1.55
CA SER A 57 19.99 -13.57 -1.37
C SER A 57 18.82 -14.11 -0.53
N GLU A 58 18.53 -15.40 -0.65
CA GLU A 58 17.55 -16.12 0.17
C GLU A 58 17.88 -16.03 1.67
N GLU A 59 19.18 -16.05 2.01
CA GLU A 59 19.64 -15.90 3.39
C GLU A 59 19.26 -14.50 3.93
N THR A 60 19.58 -13.45 3.19
CA THR A 60 19.22 -12.06 3.54
C THR A 60 17.71 -11.90 3.70
N TYR A 61 16.93 -12.48 2.78
CA TYR A 61 15.48 -12.47 2.86
C TYR A 61 14.99 -13.12 4.17
N THR A 62 15.45 -14.32 4.48
CA THR A 62 15.04 -15.07 5.67
C THR A 62 15.35 -14.32 6.97
N GLN A 63 16.48 -13.61 7.01
CA GLN A 63 16.86 -12.79 8.18
C GLN A 63 15.95 -11.57 8.37
N LEU A 64 15.59 -10.88 7.30
CA LEU A 64 14.91 -9.58 7.35
C LEU A 64 13.39 -9.69 7.24
N PHE A 65 12.85 -10.73 6.60
CA PHE A 65 11.42 -10.93 6.37
C PHE A 65 10.57 -10.91 7.65
N LYS A 66 11.12 -11.36 8.78
CA LYS A 66 10.41 -11.40 10.07
C LYS A 66 9.89 -10.03 10.52
N ARG A 67 10.54 -8.95 10.09
CA ARG A 67 10.12 -7.59 10.42
C ARG A 67 8.89 -7.15 9.62
N THR A 68 8.80 -7.59 8.38
CA THR A 68 7.73 -7.24 7.45
C THR A 68 7.19 -8.51 6.78
N PRO A 69 6.42 -9.33 7.53
CA PRO A 69 5.88 -10.60 7.03
C PRO A 69 4.69 -10.32 6.08
N VAL A 70 5.03 -9.89 4.88
CA VAL A 70 4.06 -9.48 3.85
C VAL A 70 3.27 -10.68 3.35
N GLU A 71 1.97 -10.50 3.21
CA GLU A 71 1.01 -11.47 2.69
C GLU A 71 0.13 -10.84 1.60
N ILE A 72 -0.53 -11.68 0.80
CA ILE A 72 -1.51 -11.21 -0.19
C ILE A 72 -2.57 -10.35 0.51
N GLY A 73 -2.88 -9.20 -0.09
CA GLY A 73 -3.84 -8.23 0.42
C GLY A 73 -3.25 -7.21 1.41
N ASP A 74 -1.98 -7.31 1.80
CA ASP A 74 -1.32 -6.23 2.54
C ASP A 74 -1.08 -5.04 1.62
N ILE A 75 -0.88 -3.85 2.21
CA ILE A 75 -0.68 -2.61 1.47
C ILE A 75 0.72 -2.06 1.74
N LEU A 76 1.39 -1.67 0.69
CA LEU A 76 2.60 -0.88 0.71
C LEU A 76 2.23 0.58 0.40
N LEU A 77 2.76 1.54 1.16
CA LEU A 77 2.50 2.96 0.97
C LEU A 77 3.83 3.72 0.85
N SER A 78 4.01 4.46 -0.21
CA SER A 78 5.21 5.30 -0.36
C SER A 78 5.21 6.45 0.65
N THR A 79 6.37 6.72 1.26
CA THR A 79 6.49 7.68 2.36
C THR A 79 7.47 8.81 2.13
N VAL A 80 8.36 8.71 1.15
CA VAL A 80 9.43 9.69 0.91
C VAL A 80 9.56 9.99 -0.59
N GLY A 81 9.72 11.25 -0.92
CA GLY A 81 9.84 11.73 -2.29
C GLY A 81 8.49 11.69 -3.01
N SER A 82 8.23 10.67 -3.79
CA SER A 82 6.91 10.36 -4.34
C SER A 82 6.11 9.60 -3.28
N TYR A 83 5.48 10.31 -2.36
CA TYR A 83 4.72 9.77 -1.22
C TYR A 83 3.23 9.63 -1.54
N GLY A 84 2.51 8.89 -0.67
CA GLY A 84 1.05 8.77 -0.74
C GLY A 84 0.53 7.80 -1.78
N HIS A 85 1.39 6.97 -2.38
CA HIS A 85 1.01 5.96 -3.36
C HIS A 85 0.82 4.60 -2.68
N PRO A 86 -0.41 4.11 -2.51
CA PRO A 86 -0.67 2.77 -2.00
C PRO A 86 -0.58 1.73 -3.12
N ALA A 87 -0.10 0.54 -2.80
CA ALA A 87 -0.12 -0.61 -3.69
C ALA A 87 -0.48 -1.89 -2.91
N ILE A 88 -1.39 -2.69 -3.45
CA ILE A 88 -1.82 -3.95 -2.83
C ILE A 88 -0.89 -5.08 -3.25
N VAL A 89 -0.52 -5.93 -2.32
CA VAL A 89 0.18 -7.19 -2.59
C VAL A 89 -0.84 -8.19 -3.15
N LYS A 90 -0.78 -8.46 -4.45
CA LYS A 90 -1.73 -9.33 -5.17
C LYS A 90 -1.18 -10.74 -5.48
N ALA A 91 0.10 -10.98 -5.24
CA ALA A 91 0.75 -12.25 -5.55
C ALA A 91 1.54 -12.78 -4.36
N ASP A 92 1.50 -14.10 -4.16
CA ASP A 92 2.38 -14.81 -3.23
C ASP A 92 3.78 -14.91 -3.84
N ARG A 93 4.57 -13.87 -3.61
CA ARG A 93 5.93 -13.75 -4.11
C ARG A 93 6.85 -13.19 -3.04
N LYS A 94 8.04 -13.77 -2.92
CA LYS A 94 9.08 -13.24 -2.03
C LYS A 94 9.60 -11.91 -2.55
N PHE A 95 9.69 -10.93 -1.69
CA PHE A 95 10.38 -9.64 -1.90
C PHE A 95 10.67 -8.97 -0.56
N LEU A 96 11.59 -8.01 -0.56
CA LEU A 96 11.74 -7.02 0.50
C LEU A 96 11.73 -5.61 -0.11
N PHE A 97 11.67 -4.61 0.73
CA PHE A 97 11.59 -3.22 0.31
C PHE A 97 12.31 -2.27 1.27
N GLN A 98 12.69 -1.12 0.75
CA GLN A 98 13.39 -0.10 1.50
C GLN A 98 12.49 0.64 2.51
N ARG A 99 13.11 1.32 3.48
CA ARG A 99 12.44 2.10 4.54
C ARG A 99 11.52 3.24 4.06
N HIS A 100 11.65 3.67 2.81
CA HIS A 100 10.79 4.70 2.21
C HIS A 100 9.44 4.17 1.73
N ILE A 101 9.15 2.92 2.07
CA ILE A 101 7.87 2.27 1.88
C ILE A 101 7.36 1.82 3.25
N ALA A 102 6.18 2.32 3.64
CA ALA A 102 5.46 1.81 4.79
C ALA A 102 4.75 0.51 4.43
N TYR A 103 4.70 -0.41 5.39
CA TYR A 103 3.98 -1.67 5.35
C TYR A 103 2.75 -1.59 6.25
N LEU A 104 1.60 -1.82 5.68
CA LEU A 104 0.30 -1.77 6.33
C LEU A 104 -0.34 -3.16 6.23
N LYS A 105 -0.61 -3.78 7.37
CA LYS A 105 -1.31 -5.07 7.45
C LYS A 105 -2.72 -4.86 8.00
N PRO A 106 -3.75 -4.76 7.14
CA PRO A 106 -5.12 -4.54 7.59
C PRO A 106 -5.66 -5.73 8.41
N TYR A 107 -6.54 -5.46 9.36
CA TYR A 107 -7.40 -6.48 9.97
C TYR A 107 -8.42 -6.95 8.94
N ARG A 108 -8.24 -8.15 8.39
CA ARG A 108 -9.04 -8.69 7.26
C ARG A 108 -10.53 -8.85 7.59
N GLU A 109 -10.84 -9.09 8.85
CA GLU A 109 -12.22 -9.17 9.37
C GLU A 109 -12.91 -7.80 9.45
N LYS A 110 -12.14 -6.72 9.38
CA LYS A 110 -12.62 -5.36 9.55
C LYS A 110 -12.50 -4.53 8.26
N VAL A 111 -11.45 -4.78 7.48
CA VAL A 111 -11.08 -3.93 6.34
C VAL A 111 -10.76 -4.75 5.10
N ASN A 112 -11.51 -4.52 4.03
CA ASN A 112 -11.20 -5.05 2.71
C ASN A 112 -10.02 -4.28 2.10
N SER A 113 -9.05 -4.98 1.52
CA SER A 113 -7.82 -4.35 0.98
C SER A 113 -8.06 -3.48 -0.24
N ASP A 114 -8.94 -3.87 -1.16
CA ASP A 114 -9.30 -3.06 -2.33
C ASP A 114 -10.03 -1.78 -1.90
N TYR A 115 -10.88 -1.90 -0.85
CA TYR A 115 -11.54 -0.74 -0.26
C TYR A 115 -10.52 0.22 0.37
N LEU A 116 -9.62 -0.28 1.22
CA LEU A 116 -8.61 0.55 1.90
C LEU A 116 -7.69 1.24 0.90
N HIS A 117 -7.27 0.52 -0.15
CA HIS A 117 -6.50 1.09 -1.25
C HIS A 117 -7.25 2.25 -1.92
N GLY A 118 -8.53 2.05 -2.26
CA GLY A 118 -9.36 3.09 -2.85
C GLY A 118 -9.61 4.28 -1.90
N ALA A 119 -9.80 4.02 -0.60
CA ALA A 119 -9.98 5.06 0.40
C ALA A 119 -8.71 5.93 0.57
N LEU A 120 -7.51 5.31 0.57
CA LEU A 120 -6.24 6.04 0.55
C LEU A 120 -6.05 6.88 -0.71
N LEU A 121 -6.57 6.45 -1.86
CA LEU A 121 -6.54 7.20 -3.13
C LEU A 121 -7.65 8.22 -3.28
N SER A 122 -8.63 8.25 -2.39
CA SER A 122 -9.71 9.24 -2.42
C SER A 122 -9.17 10.66 -2.20
N ASN A 123 -9.94 11.66 -2.61
CA ASN A 123 -9.57 13.05 -2.36
C ASN A 123 -9.34 13.34 -0.87
N ASP A 124 -10.18 12.79 -0.01
CA ASP A 124 -10.04 12.92 1.44
C ASP A 124 -8.76 12.25 1.96
N GLY A 125 -8.50 11.01 1.56
CA GLY A 125 -7.27 10.28 1.93
C GLY A 125 -6.01 11.00 1.47
N GLN A 126 -5.97 11.47 0.23
CA GLN A 126 -4.81 12.20 -0.31
C GLN A 126 -4.64 13.58 0.32
N GLN A 127 -5.72 14.28 0.62
CA GLN A 127 -5.64 15.55 1.36
C GLN A 127 -5.05 15.35 2.76
N GLN A 128 -5.51 14.36 3.50
CA GLN A 128 -4.98 14.05 4.83
C GLN A 128 -3.50 13.66 4.79
N ILE A 129 -3.06 12.92 3.76
CA ILE A 129 -1.64 12.60 3.52
C ILE A 129 -0.84 13.87 3.29
N GLU A 130 -1.28 14.76 2.38
CA GLU A 130 -0.58 16.01 2.07
C GLU A 130 -0.44 16.93 3.28
N GLU A 131 -1.48 17.05 4.11
CA GLU A 131 -1.47 17.85 5.34
C GLU A 131 -0.49 17.33 6.40
N ARG A 132 -0.20 16.02 6.40
CA ARG A 132 0.68 15.35 7.37
C ARG A 132 2.12 15.22 6.92
N VAL A 133 2.40 15.48 5.65
CA VAL A 133 3.76 15.41 5.10
C VAL A 133 4.62 16.54 5.66
N LYS A 134 5.81 16.20 6.12
CA LYS A 134 6.78 17.12 6.72
C LYS A 134 8.07 17.20 5.92
N GLY A 135 8.77 18.31 6.07
CA GLY A 135 10.06 18.54 5.45
C GLY A 135 10.02 19.51 4.26
N ILE A 136 11.05 20.34 4.13
CA ILE A 136 11.17 21.36 3.07
C ILE A 136 11.95 20.78 1.88
N ALA A 137 13.11 20.23 2.14
CA ALA A 137 13.99 19.69 1.08
C ALA A 137 13.58 18.28 0.64
N GLN A 138 13.09 17.45 1.55
CA GLN A 138 12.58 16.12 1.28
C GLN A 138 11.28 15.90 2.04
N LYS A 139 10.19 15.87 1.31
CA LYS A 139 8.87 15.60 1.86
C LYS A 139 8.79 14.16 2.36
N THR A 140 8.34 13.99 3.61
CA THR A 140 8.27 12.69 4.30
C THR A 140 6.95 12.54 5.04
N LEU A 141 6.27 11.46 4.82
CA LEU A 141 5.11 10.99 5.58
C LEU A 141 5.59 10.00 6.64
N ASN A 142 5.64 10.41 7.90
CA ASN A 142 6.11 9.57 8.98
C ASN A 142 5.10 8.49 9.38
N LEU A 143 5.56 7.38 9.97
CA LEU A 143 4.68 6.30 10.42
C LEU A 143 3.67 6.76 11.50
N SER A 144 4.07 7.69 12.38
CA SER A 144 3.15 8.30 13.34
C SER A 144 2.00 9.03 12.67
N GLU A 145 2.29 9.77 11.61
CA GLU A 145 1.30 10.50 10.83
C GLU A 145 0.37 9.55 10.05
N ILE A 146 0.92 8.44 9.53
CA ILE A 146 0.11 7.40 8.86
C ILE A 146 -0.92 6.81 9.83
N ARG A 147 -0.53 6.53 11.09
CA ARG A 147 -1.44 5.99 12.11
C ARG A 147 -2.66 6.88 12.37
N GLU A 148 -2.47 8.19 12.26
CA GLU A 148 -3.50 9.19 12.54
C GLU A 148 -4.40 9.52 11.34
N ILE A 149 -4.11 9.00 10.14
CA ILE A 149 -5.01 9.15 8.99
C ILE A 149 -6.34 8.48 9.32
N ARG A 150 -7.43 9.23 9.13
CA ARG A 150 -8.79 8.76 9.39
C ARG A 150 -9.53 8.57 8.09
N LEU A 151 -10.02 7.36 7.86
CA LEU A 151 -10.78 7.03 6.66
C LEU A 151 -12.19 6.54 7.05
N PRO A 152 -13.19 6.76 6.20
CA PRO A 152 -14.52 6.21 6.45
C PRO A 152 -14.44 4.68 6.42
N LEU A 153 -15.06 4.03 7.39
CA LEU A 153 -15.13 2.58 7.49
C LEU A 153 -16.58 2.10 7.44
N PRO A 154 -17.17 1.92 6.25
CA PRO A 154 -18.51 1.37 6.09
C PRO A 154 -18.54 -0.12 6.45
N SER A 155 -19.75 -0.69 6.52
CA SER A 155 -19.93 -2.13 6.75
C SER A 155 -19.14 -2.96 5.73
N MET A 156 -18.71 -4.17 6.09
CA MET A 156 -17.96 -5.08 5.21
C MET A 156 -18.70 -5.32 3.89
N ASP A 157 -20.04 -5.48 3.91
CA ASP A 157 -20.83 -5.65 2.68
C ASP A 157 -20.65 -4.48 1.70
N ARG A 158 -20.60 -3.24 2.19
CA ARG A 158 -20.34 -2.06 1.34
C ARG A 158 -18.92 -2.01 0.82
N GLN A 159 -17.94 -2.41 1.64
CA GLN A 159 -16.55 -2.51 1.23
C GLN A 159 -16.37 -3.57 0.13
N GLU A 160 -17.03 -4.72 0.24
CA GLU A 160 -17.01 -5.80 -0.77
C GLU A 160 -17.71 -5.39 -2.07
N GLN A 161 -18.82 -4.65 -1.99
CA GLN A 161 -19.46 -4.07 -3.17
C GLN A 161 -18.52 -3.11 -3.91
N PHE A 162 -17.81 -2.26 -3.17
CA PHE A 162 -16.79 -1.37 -3.74
C PHE A 162 -15.66 -2.16 -4.40
N ALA A 163 -15.11 -3.16 -3.70
CA ALA A 163 -14.05 -4.02 -4.23
C ALA A 163 -14.48 -4.73 -5.53
N THR A 164 -15.68 -5.27 -5.56
CA THR A 164 -16.25 -5.90 -6.77
C THR A 164 -16.36 -4.91 -7.92
N PHE A 165 -16.80 -3.69 -7.65
CA PHE A 165 -16.88 -2.63 -8.66
C PHE A 165 -15.49 -2.28 -9.22
N VAL A 166 -14.49 -2.10 -8.37
CA VAL A 166 -13.09 -1.81 -8.79
C VAL A 166 -12.56 -2.93 -9.67
N GLN A 167 -12.73 -4.19 -9.27
CA GLN A 167 -12.29 -5.35 -10.06
C GLN A 167 -12.96 -5.41 -11.44
N GLN A 168 -14.24 -5.08 -11.55
CA GLN A 168 -14.94 -5.00 -12.82
C GLN A 168 -14.38 -3.88 -13.72
N VAL A 169 -14.10 -2.71 -13.15
CA VAL A 169 -13.49 -1.59 -13.89
C VAL A 169 -12.10 -1.96 -14.39
N ASP A 170 -11.28 -2.59 -13.57
CA ASP A 170 -9.93 -3.00 -13.96
C ASP A 170 -9.96 -4.07 -15.08
N LYS A 171 -10.89 -5.01 -15.00
CA LYS A 171 -11.11 -5.99 -16.08
C LYS A 171 -11.50 -5.32 -17.39
N LEU A 172 -12.42 -4.36 -17.35
CA LEU A 172 -12.84 -3.61 -18.55
C LEU A 172 -11.69 -2.79 -19.14
N LYS A 173 -10.88 -2.12 -18.31
CA LYS A 173 -9.69 -1.41 -18.78
C LYS A 173 -8.72 -2.35 -19.50
N PHE A 174 -8.46 -3.53 -18.92
CA PHE A 174 -7.59 -4.53 -19.53
C PHE A 174 -8.11 -5.02 -20.88
N GLU A 175 -9.42 -5.30 -20.99
CA GLU A 175 -10.04 -5.74 -22.25
C GLU A 175 -9.98 -4.66 -23.33
N VAL A 176 -10.23 -3.41 -22.98
CA VAL A 176 -10.11 -2.26 -23.90
C VAL A 176 -8.66 -2.11 -24.37
N GLN A 177 -7.70 -2.14 -23.47
CA GLN A 177 -6.29 -2.04 -23.82
C GLN A 177 -5.85 -3.15 -24.79
N LYS A 178 -6.33 -4.38 -24.56
CA LYS A 178 -6.05 -5.53 -25.42
C LYS A 178 -6.69 -5.39 -26.82
N SER A 179 -7.82 -4.71 -26.94
CA SER A 179 -8.48 -4.48 -28.23
C SER A 179 -7.87 -3.36 -29.08
N LEU A 180 -7.02 -2.52 -28.47
CA LEU A 180 -6.34 -1.41 -29.13
C LEU A 180 -4.93 -1.77 -29.64
N ASN A 181 -4.42 -2.94 -29.28
CA ASN A 181 -3.12 -3.48 -29.72
C ASN A 181 -3.30 -4.62 -30.73
#